data_c08b6b36698826301eb6c8e9f4e80976
#
_entry.id   c08b6b36698826301eb6c8e9f4e80976
#
_cell.length_a   1.000
_cell.length_b   1.000
_cell.length_c   1.000
_cell.angle_alpha   90.00
_cell.angle_beta   90.00
_cell.angle_gamma   90.00
#
_symmetry.space_group_name_H-M   'P 1'
#
loop_
_entity.id
_entity.type
_entity.pdbx_description
1 polymer ?
#
loop_
_entity_poly.entity_id
_entity_poly.type
_entity_poly.pdbx_seq_one_letter_code
_entity_poly.pdbx_strand_id
1 'polypeptide(L)'
;MPRDSLKPIDILRHELKALRYILDNFHSGKLGADGLPPREDFQSEQGRTLYDSIVQAPDRAAAEREIAMLKLDDVDVDSFLHLSGEHYYTYPALVRQRAAAIRTGKLTVEGA
;
A
#
# COMPACT_ATOMS: atom_id res chain seq x y z
N MET A 1 25.62 -6.21 -14.86
CA MET A 1 24.16 -6.42 -14.92
C MET A 1 23.42 -5.15 -14.58
N PRO A 2 22.52 -4.71 -15.42
CA PRO A 2 21.69 -3.60 -15.03
C PRO A 2 20.83 -4.01 -13.85
N ARG A 3 20.62 -3.10 -12.92
CA ARG A 3 19.70 -3.34 -11.81
C ARG A 3 18.28 -3.32 -12.34
N ASP A 4 17.43 -4.11 -11.74
CA ASP A 4 16.01 -4.01 -12.01
C ASP A 4 15.53 -2.64 -11.57
N SER A 5 14.69 -2.04 -12.40
CA SER A 5 14.19 -0.70 -12.19
C SER A 5 12.66 -0.72 -12.25
N LEU A 6 12.04 -0.02 -11.32
CA LEU A 6 10.59 0.09 -11.24
C LEU A 6 10.13 1.50 -11.52
N LYS A 7 9.06 1.63 -12.27
CA LYS A 7 8.40 2.91 -12.47
C LYS A 7 7.57 3.26 -11.23
N PRO A 8 7.55 4.54 -10.82
CA PRO A 8 6.74 4.95 -9.67
C PRO A 8 5.28 4.53 -9.77
N ILE A 9 4.69 4.58 -10.97
CA ILE A 9 3.29 4.18 -11.15
C ILE A 9 3.07 2.69 -10.89
N ASP A 10 4.02 1.84 -11.23
CA ASP A 10 3.90 0.40 -10.98
C ASP A 10 4.03 0.10 -9.48
N ILE A 11 4.91 0.83 -8.81
CA ILE A 11 5.04 0.74 -7.35
C ILE A 11 3.71 1.11 -6.69
N LEU A 12 3.14 2.25 -7.08
CA LEU A 12 1.87 2.72 -6.53
C LEU A 12 0.75 1.70 -6.76
N ARG A 13 0.65 1.13 -7.96
CA ARG A 13 -0.36 0.11 -8.26
C ARG A 13 -0.28 -1.09 -7.33
N HIS A 14 0.94 -1.58 -7.09
CA HIS A 14 1.13 -2.72 -6.20
C HIS A 14 0.85 -2.36 -4.75
N GLU A 15 1.24 -1.15 -4.34
CA GLU A 15 0.93 -0.66 -3.01
C GLU A 15 -0.58 -0.50 -2.80
N LEU A 16 -1.31 -0.04 -3.80
CA LEU A 16 -2.77 0.06 -3.72
C LEU A 16 -3.42 -1.30 -3.50
N LYS A 17 -2.93 -2.34 -4.15
CA LYS A 17 -3.43 -3.70 -3.94
C LYS A 17 -3.15 -4.19 -2.53
N ALA A 18 -1.93 -3.95 -2.03
CA ALA A 18 -1.58 -4.27 -0.65
C ALA A 18 -2.47 -3.51 0.34
N LEU A 19 -2.66 -2.21 0.10
CA LEU A 19 -3.47 -1.36 0.97
C LEU A 19 -4.94 -1.78 0.98
N ARG A 20 -5.47 -2.20 -0.16
CA ARG A 20 -6.85 -2.69 -0.22
C ARG A 20 -7.00 -3.97 0.61
N TYR A 21 -6.04 -4.88 0.53
CA TYR A 21 -6.04 -6.08 1.36
C TYR A 21 -5.96 -5.70 2.85
N ILE A 22 -5.10 -4.73 3.19
CA ILE A 22 -4.96 -4.25 4.56
C ILE A 22 -6.28 -3.64 5.06
N LEU A 23 -6.94 -2.82 4.24
CA LEU A 23 -8.24 -2.24 4.60
C LEU A 23 -9.27 -3.32 4.92
N ASP A 24 -9.29 -4.39 4.13
CA ASP A 24 -10.27 -5.47 4.32
C ASP A 24 -9.97 -6.34 5.54
N ASN A 25 -8.73 -6.41 6.00
CA ASN A 25 -8.32 -7.41 6.98
C ASN A 25 -7.73 -6.84 8.28
N PHE A 26 -7.30 -5.59 8.30
CA PHE A 26 -6.64 -5.02 9.47
C PHE A 26 -7.60 -4.86 10.66
N HIS A 27 -8.72 -4.20 10.43
CA HIS A 27 -9.68 -3.91 11.51
C HIS A 27 -10.50 -5.13 11.93
N SER A 28 -10.56 -6.16 11.10
CA SER A 28 -11.24 -7.41 11.44
C SER A 28 -10.39 -8.34 12.30
N GLY A 29 -9.11 -8.01 12.49
CA GLY A 29 -8.17 -8.84 13.22
C GLY A 29 -7.60 -10.01 12.43
N LYS A 30 -7.96 -10.15 11.16
CA LYS A 30 -7.43 -11.23 10.31
C LYS A 30 -5.98 -11.01 9.91
N LEU A 31 -5.55 -9.74 9.86
CA LEU A 31 -4.19 -9.38 9.54
C LEU A 31 -3.45 -9.10 10.85
N GLY A 32 -2.57 -10.00 11.25
CA GLY A 32 -1.76 -9.83 12.45
C GLY A 32 -0.69 -8.75 12.24
N ALA A 33 -0.06 -8.35 13.35
CA ALA A 33 1.02 -7.36 13.32
C ALA A 33 2.15 -7.77 12.36
N ASP A 34 2.44 -9.06 12.30
CA ASP A 34 3.49 -9.60 11.40
C ASP A 34 3.09 -9.51 9.92
N GLY A 35 1.81 -9.45 9.63
CA GLY A 35 1.29 -9.33 8.26
C GLY A 35 1.23 -7.92 7.75
N LEU A 36 1.32 -6.92 8.64
CA LEU A 36 1.22 -5.51 8.28
C LEU A 36 2.62 -4.95 8.02
N PRO A 37 2.91 -4.51 6.77
CA PRO A 37 4.20 -3.85 6.50
C PRO A 37 4.28 -2.54 7.28
N PRO A 38 5.49 -2.15 7.72
CA PRO A 38 5.64 -0.83 8.34
C PRO A 38 5.44 0.28 7.31
N ARG A 39 5.06 1.46 7.79
CA ARG A 39 4.76 2.62 6.95
C ARG A 39 5.91 2.94 5.97
N GLU A 40 7.12 2.88 6.45
CA GLU A 40 8.32 3.21 5.66
C GLU A 40 8.60 2.24 4.50
N ASP A 41 7.96 1.08 4.48
CA ASP A 41 8.11 0.14 3.36
C ASP A 41 7.30 0.59 2.14
N PHE A 42 6.31 1.47 2.33
CA PHE A 42 5.58 2.07 1.23
C PHE A 42 6.42 3.19 0.62
N GLN A 43 6.74 3.07 -0.65
CA GLN A 43 7.65 3.98 -1.34
C GLN A 43 6.96 5.22 -1.88
N SER A 44 5.66 5.16 -2.16
CA SER A 44 4.92 6.30 -2.66
C SER A 44 4.33 7.11 -1.51
N GLU A 45 4.34 8.44 -1.68
CA GLU A 45 3.73 9.34 -0.70
C GLU A 45 2.23 9.09 -0.58
N GLN A 46 1.58 8.87 -1.71
CA GLN A 46 0.14 8.59 -1.74
C GLN A 46 -0.18 7.26 -1.06
N GLY A 47 0.68 6.25 -1.23
CA GLY A 47 0.55 4.97 -0.53
C GLY A 47 0.67 5.14 0.98
N ARG A 48 1.63 5.94 1.45
CA ARG A 48 1.79 6.22 2.88
C ARG A 48 0.59 6.99 3.44
N THR A 49 0.03 7.91 2.67
CA THR A 49 -1.18 8.64 3.08
C THR A 49 -2.36 7.70 3.28
N LEU A 50 -2.57 6.78 2.34
CA LEU A 50 -3.63 5.76 2.47
C LEU A 50 -3.37 4.83 3.65
N TYR A 51 -2.14 4.41 3.85
CA TYR A 51 -1.74 3.58 4.98
C TYR A 51 -2.12 4.24 6.31
N ASP A 52 -1.77 5.51 6.46
CA ASP A 52 -2.08 6.26 7.67
C ASP A 52 -3.59 6.35 7.90
N SER A 53 -4.36 6.60 6.85
CA SER A 53 -5.82 6.69 6.94
C SER A 53 -6.45 5.36 7.36
N ILE A 54 -5.85 4.23 6.97
CA ILE A 54 -6.36 2.92 7.35
C ILE A 54 -5.96 2.58 8.80
N VAL A 55 -4.68 2.71 9.11
CA VAL A 55 -4.12 2.19 10.35
C VAL A 55 -4.49 3.07 11.55
N GLN A 56 -4.59 4.37 11.35
CA GLN A 56 -4.92 5.31 12.45
C GLN A 56 -6.42 5.40 12.72
N ALA A 57 -7.26 4.91 11.83
CA ALA A 57 -8.70 4.95 12.05
C ALA A 57 -9.12 3.92 13.11
N PRO A 58 -10.15 4.21 13.90
CA PRO A 58 -10.60 3.29 14.95
C PRO A 58 -11.28 2.03 14.40
N ASP A 59 -11.84 2.11 13.21
CA ASP A 59 -12.48 0.97 12.54
C ASP A 59 -12.47 1.15 11.03
N ARG A 60 -12.95 0.13 10.32
CA ARG A 60 -12.97 0.14 8.86
C ARG A 60 -13.87 1.26 8.30
N ALA A 61 -15.02 1.49 8.89
CA ALA A 61 -15.95 2.52 8.41
C ALA A 61 -15.32 3.91 8.50
N ALA A 62 -14.59 4.19 9.60
CA ALA A 62 -13.87 5.45 9.75
C ALA A 62 -12.75 5.58 8.71
N ALA A 63 -12.02 4.48 8.46
CA ALA A 63 -10.98 4.46 7.43
C ALA A 63 -11.56 4.78 6.05
N GLU A 64 -12.68 4.15 5.70
CA GLU A 64 -13.32 4.38 4.41
C GLU A 64 -13.79 5.84 4.27
N ARG A 65 -14.34 6.42 5.32
CA ARG A 65 -14.75 7.83 5.31
C ARG A 65 -13.57 8.77 5.11
N GLU A 66 -12.46 8.51 5.79
CA GLU A 66 -11.25 9.32 5.63
C GLU A 66 -10.69 9.23 4.22
N ILE A 67 -10.60 8.00 3.69
CA ILE A 67 -10.09 7.79 2.33
C ILE A 67 -10.97 8.49 1.31
N ALA A 68 -12.29 8.45 1.48
CA ALA A 68 -13.23 9.10 0.56
C ALA A 68 -13.03 10.62 0.49
N MET A 69 -12.46 11.22 1.53
CA MET A 69 -12.19 12.65 1.58
C MET A 69 -10.80 13.03 1.03
N LEU A 70 -9.95 12.05 0.77
CA LEU A 70 -8.61 12.33 0.25
C LEU A 70 -8.68 12.77 -1.21
N LYS A 71 -7.77 13.68 -1.57
CA LYS A 71 -7.56 14.09 -2.96
C LYS A 71 -6.13 13.75 -3.31
N LEU A 72 -5.96 12.67 -4.07
CA LEU A 72 -4.66 12.15 -4.47
C LEU A 72 -4.52 12.28 -5.98
N ASP A 73 -3.33 12.65 -6.44
CA ASP A 73 -3.11 12.96 -7.85
C ASP A 73 -3.21 11.72 -8.75
N ASP A 74 -2.66 10.60 -8.30
CA ASP A 74 -2.55 9.39 -9.11
C ASP A 74 -3.46 8.27 -8.63
N VAL A 75 -4.32 8.52 -7.65
CA VAL A 75 -5.22 7.52 -7.10
C VAL A 75 -6.65 7.98 -7.21
N ASP A 76 -7.46 7.19 -7.90
CA ASP A 76 -8.91 7.34 -7.87
C ASP A 76 -9.42 6.65 -6.59
N VAL A 77 -9.65 7.45 -5.53
CA VAL A 77 -10.04 6.90 -4.23
C VAL A 77 -11.39 6.18 -4.29
N ASP A 78 -12.29 6.64 -5.16
CA ASP A 78 -13.58 6.01 -5.34
C ASP A 78 -13.43 4.59 -5.90
N SER A 79 -12.62 4.44 -6.94
CA SER A 79 -12.28 3.13 -7.49
C SER A 79 -11.56 2.26 -6.45
N PHE A 80 -10.64 2.84 -5.69
CA PHE A 80 -9.94 2.11 -4.63
C PHE A 80 -10.91 1.53 -3.61
N LEU A 81 -11.89 2.31 -3.18
CA LEU A 81 -12.88 1.88 -2.18
C LEU A 81 -13.83 0.78 -2.71
N HIS A 82 -13.96 0.67 -4.03
CA HIS A 82 -14.80 -0.35 -4.66
C HIS A 82 -14.03 -1.61 -5.09
N LEU A 83 -12.70 -1.63 -4.94
CA LEU A 83 -11.92 -2.82 -5.23
C LEU A 83 -12.22 -3.92 -4.21
N SER A 84 -12.13 -5.17 -4.66
CA SER A 84 -12.13 -6.31 -3.76
C SER A 84 -10.67 -6.66 -3.45
N GLY A 85 -10.33 -6.66 -2.17
CA GLY A 85 -8.98 -6.99 -1.72
C GLY A 85 -8.73 -8.48 -1.52
N GLU A 86 -9.73 -9.31 -1.77
CA GLU A 86 -9.69 -10.73 -1.44
C GLU A 86 -8.53 -11.48 -2.10
N HIS A 87 -8.21 -11.12 -3.34
CA HIS A 87 -7.16 -11.77 -4.11
C HIS A 87 -5.77 -11.15 -3.93
N TYR A 88 -5.64 -10.14 -3.08
CA TYR A 88 -4.39 -9.37 -2.94
C TYR A 88 -3.58 -9.77 -1.71
N TYR A 89 -3.79 -10.97 -1.20
CA TYR A 89 -3.16 -11.42 0.03
C TYR A 89 -1.63 -11.52 -0.04
N THR A 90 -1.06 -11.60 -1.23
CA THR A 90 0.40 -11.66 -1.42
C THR A 90 1.06 -10.28 -1.47
N TYR A 91 0.29 -9.23 -1.69
CA TYR A 91 0.85 -7.90 -1.94
C TYR A 91 1.50 -7.25 -0.71
N PRO A 92 1.01 -7.43 0.53
CA PRO A 92 1.74 -6.91 1.68
C PRO A 92 3.17 -7.45 1.79
N ALA A 93 3.37 -8.75 1.54
CA ALA A 93 4.71 -9.34 1.51
C ALA A 93 5.55 -8.78 0.37
N LEU A 94 4.93 -8.52 -0.79
CA LEU A 94 5.61 -7.92 -1.93
C LEU A 94 6.11 -6.51 -1.60
N VAL A 95 5.32 -5.70 -0.89
CA VAL A 95 5.74 -4.37 -0.44
C VAL A 95 6.99 -4.48 0.44
N ARG A 96 7.01 -5.41 1.38
CA ARG A 96 8.19 -5.64 2.24
C ARG A 96 9.41 -6.07 1.43
N GLN A 97 9.25 -7.01 0.52
CA GLN A 97 10.34 -7.52 -0.31
C GLN A 97 10.94 -6.41 -1.18
N ARG A 98 10.09 -5.58 -1.76
CA ARG A 98 10.55 -4.46 -2.59
C ARG A 98 11.28 -3.42 -1.78
N ALA A 99 10.77 -3.08 -0.61
CA ALA A 99 11.42 -2.13 0.28
C ALA A 99 12.83 -2.63 0.66
N ALA A 100 12.95 -3.91 1.00
CA ALA A 100 14.24 -4.51 1.32
C ALA A 100 15.18 -4.50 0.11
N ALA A 101 14.67 -4.81 -1.08
CA ALA A 101 15.49 -4.79 -2.31
C ALA A 101 15.96 -3.38 -2.65
N ILE A 102 15.14 -2.36 -2.42
CA ILE A 102 15.54 -0.96 -2.63
C ILE A 102 16.62 -0.57 -1.63
N ARG A 103 16.45 -0.89 -0.35
CA ARG A 103 17.43 -0.58 0.70
C ARG A 103 18.79 -1.23 0.44
N THR A 104 18.81 -2.43 -0.14
CA THR A 104 20.06 -3.16 -0.42
C THR A 104 20.62 -2.88 -1.81
N GLY A 105 19.98 -2.02 -2.57
CA GLY A 105 20.44 -1.62 -3.90
C GLY A 105 20.19 -2.64 -5.00
N LYS A 106 19.41 -3.69 -4.72
CA LYS A 106 19.05 -4.70 -5.74
C LYS A 106 17.99 -4.21 -6.69
N LEU A 107 17.25 -3.19 -6.28
CA LEU A 107 16.14 -2.62 -7.05
C LEU A 107 16.21 -1.11 -6.95
N THR A 108 15.97 -0.42 -8.06
CA THR A 108 15.95 1.05 -8.08
C THR A 108 14.58 1.55 -8.55
N VAL A 109 14.25 2.77 -8.14
CA VAL A 109 13.02 3.43 -8.56
C VAL A 109 13.39 4.46 -9.62
N GLU A 110 12.78 4.38 -10.79
CA GLU A 110 13.03 5.33 -11.87
C GLU A 110 12.59 6.74 -11.47
N GLY A 111 13.40 7.71 -11.83
CA GLY A 111 13.10 9.11 -11.56
C GLY A 111 13.31 9.55 -10.12
N ALA A 112 13.89 8.69 -9.30
CA ALA A 112 14.18 9.03 -7.90
C ALA A 112 15.57 9.70 -7.80
#